data_0ead19b0b93d7c8368599ff424f4a187
#
_entry.id   0ead19b0b93d7c8368599ff424f4a187
#
_cell.length_a   1.000
_cell.length_b   1.000
_cell.length_c   1.000
_cell.angle_alpha   90.00
_cell.angle_beta   90.00
_cell.angle_gamma   90.00
#
_symmetry.space_group_name_H-M   'P 1'
#
loop_
_entity.id
_entity.type
_entity.pdbx_description
1 polymer ?
#
loop_
_entity_poly.entity_id
_entity_poly.type
_entity_poly.pdbx_seq_one_letter_code
_entity_poly.pdbx_strand_id
1 'polypeptide(L)'
;MKIKRSALIASAALAATAMVTSVLPANAAGVDVRIGTVQPMSGAGFAAYGTGLANAAAFGVKTVSDAMAASGVAGTCKLVSSQDSVSDAPAVAIEGATKLVKSDKVNFIIGSLTSGASLGIAQSVTIPAGVITIASAASSPALTTVADNDTLFRTYPSDLLQAQALVKAISAAYSKTAWVTVGAINNSFGTGLATAFKKAWMANGGHIGGTVLWNAGAASYDSEAAALVKTKRDAFVFIDYPDSFAKMAPALTRTKKWDPKTTFMTEAFNDDSAVKTVGAQYMEGIRGTSAKTNGTDATAWGTAFKAAYPKNPGTFVDGSGFDAAVLACLAGISAGSTNAKALAKGLRNVGGVNGGTAYSWNQMAAAVKDVAAGKAITYNGVWGYTKFDKSGDPMGGAFEVWAIKGGVIIHDSKLDVKF
;
A
#
# COMPACT_ATOMS: atom_id res chain seq x y z
N MET A 1 96.80 -17.84 26.83
CA MET A 1 95.84 -17.39 27.84
C MET A 1 94.79 -16.54 27.14
N LYS A 2 93.60 -17.10 26.83
CA LYS A 2 92.52 -16.46 26.00
C LYS A 2 91.41 -16.10 26.92
N ILE A 3 91.14 -14.80 27.01
CA ILE A 3 89.98 -14.25 27.74
C ILE A 3 88.78 -14.16 26.84
N LYS A 4 87.71 -14.89 27.14
CA LYS A 4 86.43 -14.81 26.44
C LYS A 4 85.61 -13.65 27.06
N ARG A 5 85.23 -12.69 26.25
CA ARG A 5 84.21 -11.67 26.59
C ARG A 5 82.82 -12.15 26.21
N SER A 6 81.97 -12.28 27.19
CA SER A 6 80.51 -12.59 27.00
C SER A 6 79.82 -11.25 26.81
N ALA A 7 79.09 -11.09 25.68
CA ALA A 7 78.23 -9.97 25.42
C ALA A 7 76.77 -10.31 25.87
N LEU A 8 76.24 -9.51 26.80
CA LEU A 8 74.79 -9.51 27.16
C LEU A 8 74.04 -8.78 26.06
N ILE A 9 73.09 -9.45 25.43
CA ILE A 9 72.11 -8.83 24.56
C ILE A 9 70.86 -8.57 25.40
N ALA A 10 70.56 -7.31 25.67
CA ALA A 10 69.30 -6.88 26.28
C ALA A 10 68.23 -6.76 25.19
N SER A 11 67.25 -7.65 25.19
CA SER A 11 66.10 -7.58 24.29
C SER A 11 65.06 -6.61 24.84
N ALA A 12 64.94 -5.44 24.26
CA ALA A 12 63.82 -4.52 24.52
C ALA A 12 62.60 -4.98 23.73
N ALA A 13 61.56 -5.51 24.41
CA ALA A 13 60.27 -5.79 23.83
C ALA A 13 59.48 -4.50 23.69
N LEU A 14 59.31 -4.00 22.45
CA LEU A 14 58.39 -2.92 22.13
C LEU A 14 56.98 -3.50 22.13
N ALA A 15 56.17 -3.19 23.17
CA ALA A 15 54.71 -3.45 23.14
C ALA A 15 54.04 -2.43 22.20
N ALA A 16 53.74 -2.83 20.98
CA ALA A 16 52.88 -2.05 20.07
C ALA A 16 51.44 -2.21 20.54
N THR A 17 50.92 -1.21 21.27
CA THR A 17 49.49 -1.09 21.55
C THR A 17 48.80 -0.70 20.25
N ALA A 18 48.19 -1.67 19.55
CA ALA A 18 47.32 -1.40 18.45
C ALA A 18 46.07 -0.68 18.99
N MET A 19 46.01 0.64 18.83
CA MET A 19 44.74 1.35 18.94
C MET A 19 43.85 0.88 17.81
N VAL A 20 42.90 -0.01 18.13
CA VAL A 20 41.76 -0.29 17.28
C VAL A 20 40.90 0.97 17.30
N THR A 21 41.15 1.88 16.37
CA THR A 21 40.20 2.94 16.05
C THR A 21 39.00 2.25 15.45
N SER A 22 37.96 2.07 16.26
CA SER A 22 36.64 1.73 15.77
C SER A 22 36.26 2.84 14.80
N VAL A 23 36.39 2.57 13.50
CA VAL A 23 35.80 3.40 12.46
C VAL A 23 34.30 3.28 12.65
N LEU A 24 33.71 4.26 13.36
CA LEU A 24 32.27 4.44 13.35
C LEU A 24 31.88 4.57 11.87
N PRO A 25 30.84 3.83 11.41
CA PRO A 25 30.40 3.98 10.04
C PRO A 25 30.04 5.45 9.79
N ALA A 26 30.31 5.91 8.58
CA ALA A 26 30.23 7.33 8.16
C ALA A 26 28.81 7.95 8.18
N ASN A 27 27.92 7.51 9.04
CA ASN A 27 26.58 8.05 9.24
C ASN A 27 26.49 9.07 10.40
N ALA A 28 27.59 9.73 10.74
CA ALA A 28 27.60 10.74 11.79
C ALA A 28 26.87 12.06 11.41
N ALA A 29 26.60 12.31 10.13
CA ALA A 29 25.77 13.42 9.69
C ALA A 29 24.33 12.92 9.56
N GLY A 30 23.44 13.35 10.44
CA GLY A 30 22.03 12.99 10.42
C GLY A 30 21.38 13.36 9.08
N VAL A 31 20.45 12.52 8.61
CA VAL A 31 19.69 12.76 7.40
C VAL A 31 18.38 13.48 7.72
N ASP A 32 18.00 14.46 6.90
CA ASP A 32 16.70 15.15 6.99
C ASP A 32 15.73 14.54 6.00
N VAL A 33 14.87 13.63 6.47
CA VAL A 33 13.79 13.03 5.67
C VAL A 33 12.58 13.95 5.72
N ARG A 34 12.16 14.40 4.56
CA ARG A 34 11.01 15.29 4.36
C ARG A 34 9.92 14.56 3.60
N ILE A 35 8.79 14.34 4.25
CA ILE A 35 7.67 13.57 3.71
C ILE A 35 6.50 14.51 3.44
N GLY A 36 5.86 14.35 2.30
CA GLY A 36 4.54 14.92 2.01
C GLY A 36 3.51 13.83 1.80
N THR A 37 2.23 14.13 2.01
CA THR A 37 1.14 13.23 1.61
C THR A 37 0.26 13.87 0.55
N VAL A 38 -0.28 13.06 -0.36
CA VAL A 38 -1.31 13.44 -1.33
C VAL A 38 -2.42 12.41 -1.24
N GLN A 39 -3.55 12.78 -0.61
CA GLN A 39 -4.65 11.86 -0.34
C GLN A 39 -5.99 12.54 -0.65
N PRO A 40 -7.04 11.80 -1.05
CA PRO A 40 -8.37 12.37 -1.27
C PRO A 40 -9.08 12.62 0.07
N MET A 41 -8.76 13.74 0.73
CA MET A 41 -9.28 14.09 2.06
C MET A 41 -10.64 14.80 1.98
N SER A 42 -11.10 15.16 0.79
CA SER A 42 -12.43 15.69 0.53
C SER A 42 -13.08 15.03 -0.68
N GLY A 43 -14.33 15.38 -0.95
CA GLY A 43 -15.12 14.79 -2.02
C GLY A 43 -15.83 13.48 -1.60
N ALA A 44 -16.81 13.08 -2.41
CA ALA A 44 -17.66 11.93 -2.11
C ALA A 44 -16.89 10.61 -2.20
N GLY A 45 -17.21 9.67 -1.31
CA GLY A 45 -16.76 8.28 -1.35
C GLY A 45 -15.34 8.04 -0.82
N PHE A 46 -14.46 9.05 -0.78
CA PHE A 46 -13.04 8.85 -0.49
C PHE A 46 -12.53 9.59 0.74
N ALA A 47 -13.22 10.64 1.19
CA ALA A 47 -12.73 11.56 2.23
C ALA A 47 -12.33 10.85 3.53
N ALA A 48 -13.09 9.84 3.97
CA ALA A 48 -12.78 9.08 5.17
C ALA A 48 -11.47 8.30 5.03
N TYR A 49 -11.28 7.61 3.91
CA TYR A 49 -10.09 6.84 3.60
C TYR A 49 -8.86 7.74 3.45
N GLY A 50 -8.98 8.83 2.69
CA GLY A 50 -7.88 9.77 2.48
C GLY A 50 -7.45 10.47 3.76
N THR A 51 -8.41 10.89 4.59
CA THR A 51 -8.14 11.47 5.92
C THR A 51 -7.46 10.44 6.83
N GLY A 52 -7.94 9.20 6.83
CA GLY A 52 -7.36 8.11 7.58
C GLY A 52 -5.90 7.85 7.20
N LEU A 53 -5.62 7.73 5.92
CA LEU A 53 -4.26 7.52 5.39
C LEU A 53 -3.31 8.68 5.73
N ALA A 54 -3.77 9.94 5.60
CA ALA A 54 -2.97 11.11 5.94
C ALA A 54 -2.64 11.17 7.44
N ASN A 55 -3.63 10.92 8.31
CA ASN A 55 -3.45 10.86 9.76
C ASN A 55 -2.52 9.70 10.17
N ALA A 56 -2.68 8.54 9.54
CA ALA A 56 -1.84 7.38 9.82
C ALA A 56 -0.40 7.61 9.39
N ALA A 57 -0.17 8.27 8.25
CA ALA A 57 1.17 8.69 7.83
C ALA A 57 1.80 9.67 8.83
N ALA A 58 1.02 10.65 9.31
CA ALA A 58 1.48 11.59 10.35
C ALA A 58 1.86 10.85 11.64
N PHE A 59 1.06 9.85 12.05
CA PHE A 59 1.34 9.02 13.21
C PHE A 59 2.61 8.18 13.03
N GLY A 60 2.84 7.63 11.83
CA GLY A 60 4.06 6.89 11.50
C GLY A 60 5.31 7.75 11.56
N VAL A 61 5.27 8.94 10.96
CA VAL A 61 6.36 9.92 11.05
C VAL A 61 6.66 10.27 12.51
N LYS A 62 5.62 10.58 13.31
CA LYS A 62 5.78 10.87 14.73
C LYS A 62 6.41 9.71 15.49
N THR A 63 5.97 8.50 15.27
CA THR A 63 6.48 7.29 15.92
C THR A 63 7.97 7.11 15.70
N VAL A 64 8.46 7.28 14.47
CA VAL A 64 9.90 7.16 14.16
C VAL A 64 10.66 8.38 14.65
N SER A 65 10.13 9.58 14.54
CA SER A 65 10.78 10.81 15.01
C SER A 65 11.02 10.79 16.52
N ASP A 66 10.00 10.38 17.30
CA ASP A 66 10.12 10.21 18.75
C ASP A 66 11.16 9.14 19.10
N ALA A 67 11.20 8.04 18.35
CA ALA A 67 12.18 6.98 18.51
C ALA A 67 13.61 7.45 18.20
N MET A 68 13.83 8.28 17.17
CA MET A 68 15.11 8.90 16.85
C MET A 68 15.59 9.77 18.02
N ALA A 69 14.72 10.64 18.53
CA ALA A 69 15.02 11.52 19.65
C ALA A 69 15.38 10.72 20.92
N ALA A 70 14.56 9.73 21.28
CA ALA A 70 14.79 8.87 22.45
C ALA A 70 16.06 8.01 22.34
N SER A 71 16.51 7.74 21.11
CA SER A 71 17.69 6.90 20.82
C SER A 71 18.96 7.69 20.56
N GLY A 72 18.90 9.02 20.52
CA GLY A 72 20.04 9.89 20.19
C GLY A 72 20.52 9.72 18.74
N VAL A 73 19.66 9.25 17.82
CA VAL A 73 20.00 9.13 16.41
C VAL A 73 19.85 10.48 15.73
N ALA A 74 20.94 10.93 15.11
CA ALA A 74 21.00 12.24 14.46
C ALA A 74 20.11 12.31 13.20
N GLY A 75 19.68 13.54 12.86
CA GLY A 75 18.80 13.80 11.72
C GLY A 75 17.35 14.02 12.11
N THR A 76 16.49 14.13 11.10
CA THR A 76 15.05 14.35 11.32
C THR A 76 14.22 13.52 10.34
N CYS A 77 13.02 13.12 10.76
CA CYS A 77 11.97 12.68 9.86
C CYS A 77 10.72 13.53 10.12
N LYS A 78 10.22 14.22 9.10
CA LYS A 78 9.12 15.20 9.26
C LYS A 78 8.05 15.00 8.18
N LEU A 79 6.79 15.04 8.59
CA LEU A 79 5.70 15.34 7.69
C LEU A 79 5.66 16.85 7.46
N VAL A 80 5.93 17.28 6.23
CA VAL A 80 6.03 18.70 5.89
C VAL A 80 4.67 19.28 5.58
N SER A 81 3.87 18.57 4.77
CA SER A 81 2.54 19.01 4.34
C SER A 81 1.70 17.84 3.85
N SER A 82 0.39 17.97 4.01
CA SER A 82 -0.61 17.09 3.41
C SER A 82 -1.41 17.86 2.36
N GLN A 83 -1.55 17.30 1.16
CA GLN A 83 -2.30 17.86 0.05
C GLN A 83 -3.55 17.03 -0.19
N ASP A 84 -4.67 17.70 -0.41
CA ASP A 84 -5.94 17.06 -0.75
C ASP A 84 -6.02 16.86 -2.27
N SER A 85 -6.20 15.63 -2.72
CA SER A 85 -6.37 15.30 -4.13
C SER A 85 -7.83 15.28 -4.59
N VAL A 86 -8.77 15.52 -3.70
CA VAL A 86 -10.22 15.57 -3.96
C VAL A 86 -10.73 14.37 -4.77
N SER A 87 -11.30 13.37 -4.12
CA SER A 87 -11.81 12.14 -4.78
C SER A 87 -10.74 11.46 -5.68
N ASP A 88 -11.15 10.80 -6.76
CA ASP A 88 -10.24 10.27 -7.79
C ASP A 88 -9.99 11.34 -8.87
N ALA A 89 -9.22 12.37 -8.52
CA ALA A 89 -8.91 13.50 -9.42
C ALA A 89 -7.39 13.61 -9.69
N PRO A 90 -6.84 12.88 -10.69
CA PRO A 90 -5.40 12.85 -10.95
C PRO A 90 -4.78 14.23 -11.17
N ALA A 91 -5.47 15.16 -11.82
CA ALA A 91 -4.96 16.51 -12.06
C ALA A 91 -4.70 17.27 -10.74
N VAL A 92 -5.63 17.22 -9.79
CA VAL A 92 -5.48 17.86 -8.47
C VAL A 92 -4.35 17.20 -7.67
N ALA A 93 -4.23 15.86 -7.76
CA ALA A 93 -3.13 15.12 -7.14
C ALA A 93 -1.75 15.55 -7.69
N ILE A 94 -1.64 15.76 -9.00
CA ILE A 94 -0.43 16.27 -9.68
C ILE A 94 -0.07 17.68 -9.18
N GLU A 95 -1.04 18.57 -9.03
CA GLU A 95 -0.81 19.91 -8.48
C GLU A 95 -0.28 19.86 -7.05
N GLY A 96 -0.92 19.07 -6.17
CA GLY A 96 -0.47 18.87 -4.80
C GLY A 96 0.95 18.29 -4.73
N ALA A 97 1.24 17.26 -5.52
CA ALA A 97 2.57 16.66 -5.61
C ALA A 97 3.63 17.65 -6.14
N THR A 98 3.26 18.47 -7.12
CA THR A 98 4.15 19.50 -7.68
C THR A 98 4.55 20.51 -6.62
N LYS A 99 3.60 20.97 -5.79
CA LYS A 99 3.88 21.86 -4.66
C LYS A 99 4.82 21.19 -3.66
N LEU A 100 4.56 19.94 -3.27
CA LEU A 100 5.42 19.21 -2.33
C LEU A 100 6.86 19.08 -2.83
N VAL A 101 7.05 18.78 -4.11
CA VAL A 101 8.40 18.62 -4.71
C VAL A 101 9.07 19.98 -4.92
N LYS A 102 8.39 20.93 -5.56
CA LYS A 102 9.03 22.20 -5.96
C LYS A 102 9.17 23.21 -4.83
N SER A 103 8.17 23.32 -3.95
CA SER A 103 8.15 24.30 -2.87
C SER A 103 8.61 23.69 -1.55
N ASP A 104 8.03 22.55 -1.18
CA ASP A 104 8.23 21.94 0.14
C ASP A 104 9.46 21.03 0.16
N LYS A 105 10.12 20.75 -0.99
CA LYS A 105 11.36 19.98 -1.14
C LYS A 105 11.32 18.63 -0.42
N VAL A 106 10.26 17.87 -0.63
CA VAL A 106 10.11 16.54 -0.03
C VAL A 106 11.01 15.50 -0.72
N ASN A 107 11.40 14.47 0.03
CA ASN A 107 12.14 13.31 -0.47
C ASN A 107 11.20 12.14 -0.77
N PHE A 108 10.06 12.10 -0.08
CA PHE A 108 9.00 11.11 -0.24
C PHE A 108 7.65 11.78 -0.39
N ILE A 109 6.81 11.20 -1.26
CA ILE A 109 5.37 11.43 -1.27
C ILE A 109 4.68 10.11 -0.89
N ILE A 110 3.86 10.13 0.17
CA ILE A 110 2.96 9.04 0.52
C ILE A 110 1.61 9.32 -0.09
N GLY A 111 1.19 8.47 -0.98
CA GLY A 111 -0.10 8.62 -1.68
C GLY A 111 -0.03 8.17 -3.15
N SER A 112 -1.18 8.04 -3.76
CA SER A 112 -2.51 8.35 -3.29
C SER A 112 -3.27 7.06 -2.93
N LEU A 113 -4.48 7.20 -2.40
CA LEU A 113 -5.45 6.11 -2.27
C LEU A 113 -5.75 5.48 -3.63
N THR A 114 -6.01 6.31 -4.65
CA THR A 114 -6.47 5.85 -5.96
C THR A 114 -5.32 5.60 -6.93
N SER A 115 -5.49 4.59 -7.79
CA SER A 115 -4.46 4.21 -8.76
C SER A 115 -4.21 5.28 -9.82
N GLY A 116 -5.26 5.99 -10.26
CA GLY A 116 -5.15 7.07 -11.23
C GLY A 116 -4.33 8.24 -10.70
N ALA A 117 -4.61 8.67 -9.48
CA ALA A 117 -3.86 9.74 -8.82
C ALA A 117 -2.40 9.33 -8.56
N SER A 118 -2.16 8.11 -8.07
CA SER A 118 -0.80 7.60 -7.83
C SER A 118 0.06 7.55 -9.10
N LEU A 119 -0.50 7.08 -10.21
CA LEU A 119 0.16 7.08 -11.52
C LEU A 119 0.43 8.50 -12.02
N GLY A 120 -0.55 9.40 -11.87
CA GLY A 120 -0.41 10.81 -12.24
C GLY A 120 0.73 11.49 -11.46
N ILE A 121 0.79 11.30 -10.14
CA ILE A 121 1.88 11.78 -9.28
C ILE A 121 3.22 11.22 -9.75
N ALA A 122 3.31 9.90 -9.93
CA ALA A 122 4.55 9.23 -10.32
C ALA A 122 5.06 9.74 -11.67
N GLN A 123 4.26 9.62 -12.72
CA GLN A 123 4.68 9.91 -14.09
C GLN A 123 4.94 11.40 -14.35
N SER A 124 4.11 12.28 -13.76
CA SER A 124 4.19 13.72 -14.05
C SER A 124 5.11 14.48 -13.12
N VAL A 125 5.39 13.96 -11.90
CA VAL A 125 6.08 14.74 -10.87
C VAL A 125 7.28 13.99 -10.29
N THR A 126 7.07 12.82 -9.67
CA THR A 126 8.12 12.23 -8.82
C THR A 126 9.19 11.50 -9.61
N ILE A 127 8.85 10.76 -10.66
CA ILE A 127 9.83 10.12 -11.55
C ILE A 127 10.76 11.16 -12.19
N PRO A 128 10.24 12.24 -12.85
CA PRO A 128 11.10 13.28 -13.41
C PRO A 128 11.96 14.01 -12.38
N ALA A 129 11.47 14.15 -11.16
CA ALA A 129 12.16 14.86 -10.08
C ALA A 129 13.12 13.97 -9.26
N GLY A 130 13.13 12.66 -9.45
CA GLY A 130 13.89 11.73 -8.63
C GLY A 130 13.45 11.75 -7.16
N VAL A 131 12.13 11.82 -6.91
CA VAL A 131 11.51 11.76 -5.59
C VAL A 131 10.79 10.42 -5.45
N ILE A 132 10.84 9.80 -4.28
CA ILE A 132 10.18 8.51 -4.06
C ILE A 132 8.68 8.73 -3.83
N THR A 133 7.86 7.96 -4.52
CA THR A 133 6.43 7.79 -4.19
C THR A 133 6.21 6.44 -3.51
N ILE A 134 5.48 6.43 -2.40
CA ILE A 134 4.95 5.21 -1.78
C ILE A 134 3.42 5.29 -1.84
N ALA A 135 2.83 4.61 -2.82
CA ALA A 135 1.38 4.54 -2.96
C ALA A 135 0.80 3.69 -1.82
N SER A 136 -0.09 4.29 -1.02
CA SER A 136 -0.55 3.69 0.24
C SER A 136 -1.72 2.72 0.08
N ALA A 137 -2.51 2.81 -1.00
CA ALA A 137 -3.63 1.90 -1.24
C ALA A 137 -3.91 1.61 -2.73
N ALA A 138 -3.14 2.19 -3.64
CA ALA A 138 -3.30 1.98 -5.07
C ALA A 138 -2.86 0.58 -5.49
N SER A 139 -3.75 -0.17 -6.12
CA SER A 139 -3.59 -1.60 -6.41
C SER A 139 -3.36 -1.94 -7.89
N SER A 140 -3.64 -1.00 -8.81
CA SER A 140 -3.60 -1.27 -10.26
C SER A 140 -2.28 -1.89 -10.74
N PRO A 141 -2.33 -2.89 -11.65
CA PRO A 141 -1.14 -3.45 -12.28
C PRO A 141 -0.30 -2.45 -13.09
N ALA A 142 -0.88 -1.31 -13.45
CA ALA A 142 -0.15 -0.26 -14.15
C ALA A 142 0.99 0.35 -13.31
N LEU A 143 0.87 0.33 -11.97
CA LEU A 143 1.96 0.77 -11.08
C LEU A 143 3.18 -0.18 -11.17
N THR A 144 2.94 -1.47 -11.37
CA THR A 144 4.01 -2.47 -11.52
C THR A 144 4.85 -2.27 -12.79
N THR A 145 4.21 -1.76 -13.87
CA THR A 145 4.80 -1.75 -15.21
C THR A 145 5.28 -0.38 -15.68
N VAL A 146 5.04 0.66 -14.90
CA VAL A 146 5.54 1.99 -15.23
C VAL A 146 7.08 2.02 -15.15
N ALA A 147 7.72 2.69 -16.12
CA ALA A 147 9.16 2.89 -16.09
C ALA A 147 9.49 4.02 -15.10
N ASP A 148 9.79 3.66 -13.87
CA ASP A 148 9.83 4.58 -12.73
C ASP A 148 11.23 4.90 -12.22
N ASN A 149 12.28 4.33 -12.82
CA ASN A 149 13.66 4.49 -12.34
C ASN A 149 13.85 4.11 -10.85
N ASP A 150 13.09 3.13 -10.38
CA ASP A 150 13.08 2.66 -9.00
C ASP A 150 12.63 3.73 -7.99
N THR A 151 11.63 4.56 -8.36
CA THR A 151 11.09 5.63 -7.52
C THR A 151 9.63 5.44 -7.12
N LEU A 152 8.96 4.38 -7.59
CA LEU A 152 7.58 4.06 -7.23
C LEU A 152 7.50 2.77 -6.42
N PHE A 153 6.95 2.87 -5.23
CA PHE A 153 6.69 1.76 -4.31
C PHE A 153 5.23 1.77 -3.89
N ARG A 154 4.74 0.67 -3.35
CA ARG A 154 3.41 0.63 -2.70
C ARG A 154 3.37 -0.30 -1.50
N THR A 155 2.59 0.06 -0.51
CA THR A 155 2.31 -0.76 0.68
C THR A 155 0.99 -1.51 0.58
N TYR A 156 0.43 -1.64 -0.62
CA TYR A 156 -0.83 -2.35 -0.90
C TYR A 156 -0.61 -3.44 -1.97
N PRO A 157 -1.20 -4.63 -1.82
CA PRO A 157 -1.00 -5.73 -2.78
C PRO A 157 -1.54 -5.38 -4.17
N SER A 158 -0.89 -5.95 -5.20
CA SER A 158 -1.30 -5.76 -6.59
C SER A 158 -2.62 -6.44 -6.91
N ASP A 159 -3.42 -5.81 -7.79
CA ASP A 159 -4.60 -6.41 -8.42
C ASP A 159 -4.31 -7.68 -9.23
N LEU A 160 -3.04 -7.93 -9.57
CA LEU A 160 -2.63 -9.22 -10.14
C LEU A 160 -2.90 -10.38 -9.17
N LEU A 161 -2.75 -10.13 -7.86
CA LEU A 161 -3.04 -11.12 -6.82
C LEU A 161 -4.55 -11.14 -6.50
N GLN A 162 -5.19 -9.97 -6.45
CA GLN A 162 -6.64 -9.90 -6.23
C GLN A 162 -7.44 -10.60 -7.33
N ALA A 163 -7.00 -10.51 -8.58
CA ALA A 163 -7.58 -11.27 -9.69
C ALA A 163 -7.59 -12.78 -9.42
N GLN A 164 -6.50 -13.32 -8.86
CA GLN A 164 -6.43 -14.74 -8.50
C GLN A 164 -7.31 -15.08 -7.30
N ALA A 165 -7.43 -14.16 -6.32
CA ALA A 165 -8.35 -14.32 -5.20
C ALA A 165 -9.82 -14.36 -5.67
N LEU A 166 -10.21 -13.49 -6.61
CA LEU A 166 -11.52 -13.51 -7.26
C LEU A 166 -11.77 -14.84 -8.01
N VAL A 167 -10.78 -15.33 -8.75
CA VAL A 167 -10.87 -16.64 -9.43
C VAL A 167 -11.14 -17.75 -8.40
N LYS A 168 -10.46 -17.77 -7.27
CA LYS A 168 -10.68 -18.74 -6.20
C LYS A 168 -12.10 -18.61 -5.61
N ALA A 169 -12.52 -17.40 -5.29
CA ALA A 169 -13.84 -17.15 -4.72
C ALA A 169 -14.97 -17.58 -5.66
N ILE A 170 -14.84 -17.29 -6.97
CA ILE A 170 -15.83 -17.70 -7.97
C ILE A 170 -15.80 -19.22 -8.16
N SER A 171 -14.64 -19.84 -8.24
CA SER A 171 -14.50 -21.29 -8.42
C SER A 171 -15.00 -22.12 -7.23
N ALA A 172 -15.12 -21.52 -6.05
CA ALA A 172 -15.76 -22.15 -4.89
C ALA A 172 -17.29 -22.21 -5.00
N ALA A 173 -17.89 -21.38 -5.86
CA ALA A 173 -19.34 -21.24 -5.99
C ALA A 173 -19.86 -21.69 -7.35
N TYR A 174 -19.02 -21.70 -8.38
CA TYR A 174 -19.39 -22.00 -9.76
C TYR A 174 -18.39 -22.97 -10.40
N SER A 175 -18.80 -23.62 -11.48
CA SER A 175 -17.88 -24.40 -12.32
C SER A 175 -16.70 -23.54 -12.79
N LYS A 176 -15.53 -24.15 -12.91
CA LYS A 176 -14.35 -23.50 -13.50
C LYS A 176 -14.57 -23.05 -14.95
N THR A 177 -15.56 -23.64 -15.65
CA THR A 177 -15.95 -23.29 -17.01
C THR A 177 -17.13 -22.32 -17.07
N ALA A 178 -17.50 -21.70 -15.96
CA ALA A 178 -18.60 -20.76 -15.90
C ALA A 178 -18.33 -19.51 -16.75
N TRP A 179 -19.41 -18.90 -17.23
CA TRP A 179 -19.39 -17.63 -17.93
C TRP A 179 -19.48 -16.47 -16.93
N VAL A 180 -18.51 -15.57 -16.99
CA VAL A 180 -18.50 -14.39 -16.12
C VAL A 180 -18.60 -13.12 -16.98
N THR A 181 -19.51 -12.22 -16.59
CA THR A 181 -19.59 -10.88 -17.16
C THR A 181 -18.90 -9.91 -16.23
N VAL A 182 -18.03 -9.06 -16.78
CA VAL A 182 -17.26 -8.07 -16.05
C VAL A 182 -17.84 -6.68 -16.29
N GLY A 183 -18.20 -6.02 -15.20
CA GLY A 183 -18.54 -4.60 -15.20
C GLY A 183 -17.45 -3.83 -14.44
N ALA A 184 -16.94 -2.73 -15.00
CA ALA A 184 -15.90 -1.97 -14.31
C ALA A 184 -15.99 -0.47 -14.57
N ILE A 185 -15.58 0.31 -13.54
CA ILE A 185 -15.38 1.74 -13.70
C ILE A 185 -14.20 2.00 -14.65
N ASN A 186 -14.35 2.98 -15.54
CA ASN A 186 -13.37 3.31 -16.56
C ASN A 186 -12.26 4.24 -16.00
N ASN A 187 -11.42 3.68 -15.13
CA ASN A 187 -10.22 4.32 -14.60
C ASN A 187 -9.09 3.29 -14.45
N SER A 188 -7.92 3.70 -13.95
CA SER A 188 -6.74 2.83 -13.83
C SER A 188 -6.98 1.61 -12.93
N PHE A 189 -7.79 1.74 -11.86
CA PHE A 189 -8.17 0.63 -10.99
C PHE A 189 -9.09 -0.34 -11.73
N GLY A 190 -10.26 0.15 -12.17
CA GLY A 190 -11.30 -0.71 -12.76
C GLY A 190 -10.83 -1.45 -14.01
N THR A 191 -10.19 -0.75 -14.96
CA THR A 191 -9.70 -1.38 -16.20
C THR A 191 -8.51 -2.30 -15.96
N GLY A 192 -7.65 -1.95 -15.01
CA GLY A 192 -6.48 -2.74 -14.62
C GLY A 192 -6.88 -4.10 -14.05
N LEU A 193 -7.70 -4.08 -13.00
CA LEU A 193 -8.19 -5.32 -12.36
C LEU A 193 -9.09 -6.12 -13.29
N ALA A 194 -9.97 -5.48 -14.10
CA ALA A 194 -10.78 -6.18 -15.09
C ALA A 194 -9.93 -6.96 -16.09
N THR A 195 -8.83 -6.36 -16.55
CA THR A 195 -7.90 -7.02 -17.48
C THR A 195 -7.17 -8.18 -16.80
N ALA A 196 -6.66 -7.99 -15.59
CA ALA A 196 -6.01 -9.02 -14.81
C ALA A 196 -6.95 -10.19 -14.50
N PHE A 197 -8.17 -9.89 -14.04
CA PHE A 197 -9.18 -10.90 -13.75
C PHE A 197 -9.57 -11.71 -15.00
N LYS A 198 -9.87 -11.06 -16.11
CA LYS A 198 -10.23 -11.77 -17.35
C LYS A 198 -9.12 -12.74 -17.77
N LYS A 199 -7.86 -12.29 -17.72
CA LYS A 199 -6.71 -13.14 -18.01
C LYS A 199 -6.62 -14.34 -17.07
N ALA A 200 -6.74 -14.11 -15.77
CA ALA A 200 -6.67 -15.15 -14.74
C ALA A 200 -7.85 -16.14 -14.85
N TRP A 201 -9.08 -15.64 -15.07
CA TRP A 201 -10.26 -16.47 -15.20
C TRP A 201 -10.20 -17.40 -16.43
N MET A 202 -9.81 -16.86 -17.58
CA MET A 202 -9.62 -17.66 -18.80
C MET A 202 -8.49 -18.69 -18.63
N ALA A 203 -7.39 -18.33 -17.98
CA ALA A 203 -6.31 -19.29 -17.68
C ALA A 203 -6.75 -20.41 -16.74
N ASN A 204 -7.75 -20.17 -15.88
CA ASN A 204 -8.38 -21.20 -15.02
C ASN A 204 -9.41 -22.09 -15.77
N GLY A 205 -9.65 -21.83 -17.06
CA GLY A 205 -10.63 -22.55 -17.91
C GLY A 205 -12.00 -21.88 -18.00
N GLY A 206 -12.19 -20.71 -17.43
CA GLY A 206 -13.44 -19.97 -17.43
C GLY A 206 -13.68 -19.19 -18.72
N HIS A 207 -14.89 -18.68 -18.89
CA HIS A 207 -15.29 -17.91 -20.05
C HIS A 207 -15.70 -16.49 -19.68
N ILE A 208 -15.40 -15.52 -20.54
CA ILE A 208 -15.85 -14.13 -20.41
C ILE A 208 -17.04 -13.93 -21.35
N GLY A 209 -18.21 -13.65 -20.78
CA GLY A 209 -19.43 -13.39 -21.53
C GLY A 209 -19.51 -11.98 -22.10
N GLY A 210 -18.86 -11.04 -21.46
CA GLY A 210 -18.78 -9.64 -21.89
C GLY A 210 -18.03 -8.77 -20.90
N THR A 211 -17.67 -7.57 -21.36
CA THR A 211 -17.08 -6.51 -20.51
C THR A 211 -17.82 -5.21 -20.81
N VAL A 212 -18.29 -4.54 -19.77
CA VAL A 212 -18.92 -3.22 -19.87
C VAL A 212 -18.17 -2.25 -18.97
N LEU A 213 -17.76 -1.12 -19.51
CA LEU A 213 -17.08 -0.06 -18.78
C LEU A 213 -17.99 1.16 -18.68
N TRP A 214 -17.89 1.91 -17.59
CA TRP A 214 -18.60 3.19 -17.39
C TRP A 214 -17.73 4.21 -16.70
N ASN A 215 -18.02 5.47 -16.97
CA ASN A 215 -17.36 6.58 -16.31
C ASN A 215 -18.07 6.95 -15.00
N ALA A 216 -17.30 7.37 -13.99
CA ALA A 216 -17.87 7.89 -12.76
C ALA A 216 -18.73 9.14 -13.01
N GLY A 217 -19.66 9.43 -12.11
CA GLY A 217 -20.40 10.69 -12.10
C GLY A 217 -21.61 10.76 -13.04
N ALA A 218 -21.93 9.69 -13.81
CA ALA A 218 -23.13 9.67 -14.65
C ALA A 218 -24.40 9.83 -13.80
N ALA A 219 -25.42 10.45 -14.41
CA ALA A 219 -26.73 10.60 -13.77
C ALA A 219 -27.45 9.26 -13.61
N SER A 220 -27.29 8.36 -14.58
CA SER A 220 -27.85 7.00 -14.62
C SER A 220 -26.89 6.06 -15.33
N TYR A 221 -27.03 4.74 -15.06
CA TYR A 221 -26.32 3.65 -15.72
C TYR A 221 -27.29 2.63 -16.36
N ASP A 222 -28.45 3.07 -16.80
CA ASP A 222 -29.46 2.18 -17.38
C ASP A 222 -28.99 1.49 -18.68
N SER A 223 -28.20 2.18 -19.52
CA SER A 223 -27.61 1.63 -20.75
C SER A 223 -26.58 0.55 -20.44
N GLU A 224 -25.70 0.80 -19.47
CA GLU A 224 -24.68 -0.14 -19.04
C GLU A 224 -25.31 -1.36 -18.35
N ALA A 225 -26.29 -1.15 -17.49
CA ALA A 225 -27.05 -2.23 -16.86
C ALA A 225 -27.74 -3.11 -17.91
N ALA A 226 -28.39 -2.50 -18.92
CA ALA A 226 -28.99 -3.22 -20.02
C ALA A 226 -27.97 -4.00 -20.86
N ALA A 227 -26.78 -3.46 -21.09
CA ALA A 227 -25.68 -4.13 -21.78
C ALA A 227 -25.14 -5.32 -20.97
N LEU A 228 -24.89 -5.16 -19.67
CA LEU A 228 -24.43 -6.21 -18.77
C LEU A 228 -25.36 -7.43 -18.78
N VAL A 229 -26.67 -7.20 -18.70
CA VAL A 229 -27.66 -8.31 -18.64
C VAL A 229 -27.98 -8.94 -19.98
N LYS A 230 -27.43 -8.46 -21.09
CA LYS A 230 -27.54 -9.09 -22.42
C LYS A 230 -26.46 -10.15 -22.67
N THR A 231 -25.39 -10.12 -21.92
CA THR A 231 -24.26 -11.05 -22.07
C THR A 231 -24.60 -12.43 -21.55
N LYS A 232 -23.92 -13.48 -22.04
CA LYS A 232 -23.97 -14.82 -21.46
C LYS A 232 -23.22 -14.83 -20.14
N ARG A 233 -23.85 -15.34 -19.07
CA ARG A 233 -23.28 -15.30 -17.73
C ARG A 233 -23.89 -16.29 -16.76
N ASP A 234 -23.08 -16.81 -15.88
CA ASP A 234 -23.46 -17.51 -14.65
C ASP A 234 -23.21 -16.60 -13.43
N ALA A 235 -22.23 -15.69 -13.54
CA ALA A 235 -21.90 -14.72 -12.50
C ALA A 235 -21.48 -13.38 -13.09
N PHE A 236 -21.51 -12.34 -12.22
CA PHE A 236 -20.95 -11.02 -12.48
C PHE A 236 -19.71 -10.77 -11.61
N VAL A 237 -18.76 -10.02 -12.14
CA VAL A 237 -17.71 -9.33 -11.39
C VAL A 237 -17.88 -7.84 -11.60
N PHE A 238 -18.08 -7.08 -10.50
CA PHE A 238 -18.11 -5.63 -10.53
C PHE A 238 -16.87 -5.06 -9.84
N ILE A 239 -16.17 -4.20 -10.56
CA ILE A 239 -15.00 -3.47 -10.11
C ILE A 239 -15.35 -1.99 -10.15
N ASP A 240 -15.80 -1.46 -9.02
CA ASP A 240 -16.42 -0.14 -8.97
C ASP A 240 -16.24 0.47 -7.57
N TYR A 241 -16.80 1.64 -7.37
CA TYR A 241 -16.90 2.31 -6.07
C TYR A 241 -18.35 2.44 -5.63
N PRO A 242 -18.62 2.54 -4.31
CA PRO A 242 -19.97 2.58 -3.77
C PRO A 242 -20.87 3.64 -4.37
N ASP A 243 -20.37 4.85 -4.63
CA ASP A 243 -21.15 5.98 -5.15
C ASP A 243 -21.69 5.74 -6.58
N SER A 244 -20.90 5.13 -7.45
CA SER A 244 -21.36 4.79 -8.80
C SER A 244 -22.24 3.55 -8.79
N PHE A 245 -21.89 2.54 -7.97
CA PHE A 245 -22.70 1.33 -7.86
C PHE A 245 -24.06 1.59 -7.20
N ALA A 246 -24.19 2.59 -6.32
CA ALA A 246 -25.47 3.04 -5.78
C ALA A 246 -26.48 3.48 -6.86
N LYS A 247 -25.98 3.87 -8.04
CA LYS A 247 -26.82 4.18 -9.23
C LYS A 247 -26.94 2.98 -10.16
N MET A 248 -25.89 2.16 -10.27
CA MET A 248 -25.89 0.95 -11.08
C MET A 248 -26.83 -0.14 -10.55
N ALA A 249 -26.86 -0.37 -9.25
CA ALA A 249 -27.64 -1.43 -8.64
C ALA A 249 -29.18 -1.28 -8.86
N PRO A 250 -29.80 -0.09 -8.67
CA PRO A 250 -31.19 0.13 -9.06
C PRO A 250 -31.42 -0.05 -10.57
N ALA A 251 -30.48 0.35 -11.44
CA ALA A 251 -30.59 0.16 -12.88
C ALA A 251 -30.58 -1.32 -13.26
N LEU A 252 -29.67 -2.10 -12.66
CA LEU A 252 -29.65 -3.56 -12.81
C LEU A 252 -30.95 -4.21 -12.32
N THR A 253 -31.48 -3.79 -11.18
CA THR A 253 -32.74 -4.30 -10.61
C THR A 253 -33.93 -4.04 -11.55
N ARG A 254 -34.01 -2.86 -12.18
CA ARG A 254 -35.05 -2.54 -13.17
C ARG A 254 -35.03 -3.47 -14.38
N THR A 255 -33.91 -4.07 -14.72
CA THR A 255 -33.83 -5.05 -15.84
C THR A 255 -34.54 -6.34 -15.53
N LYS A 256 -34.82 -6.68 -14.26
CA LYS A 256 -35.36 -7.97 -13.78
C LYS A 256 -34.53 -9.20 -14.21
N LYS A 257 -33.25 -9.00 -14.58
CA LYS A 257 -32.34 -10.04 -15.08
C LYS A 257 -31.04 -10.11 -14.25
N TRP A 258 -30.97 -9.40 -13.15
CA TRP A 258 -29.85 -9.39 -12.22
C TRP A 258 -30.29 -9.93 -10.87
N ASP A 259 -29.49 -10.85 -10.33
CA ASP A 259 -29.60 -11.34 -8.96
C ASP A 259 -28.29 -11.00 -8.23
N PRO A 260 -28.34 -10.19 -7.14
CA PRO A 260 -27.14 -9.85 -6.35
C PRO A 260 -26.34 -11.08 -5.90
N LYS A 261 -26.98 -12.21 -5.63
CA LYS A 261 -26.34 -13.47 -5.20
C LYS A 261 -25.37 -14.04 -6.24
N THR A 262 -25.46 -13.62 -7.49
CA THR A 262 -24.55 -14.03 -8.58
C THR A 262 -23.38 -13.07 -8.76
N THR A 263 -23.22 -12.09 -7.86
CA THR A 263 -22.27 -10.99 -8.01
C THR A 263 -21.06 -11.16 -7.07
N PHE A 264 -19.88 -10.87 -7.62
CA PHE A 264 -18.62 -10.73 -6.91
C PHE A 264 -18.08 -9.33 -7.07
N MET A 265 -17.52 -8.78 -5.99
CA MET A 265 -17.00 -7.42 -5.91
C MET A 265 -15.60 -7.37 -5.31
N THR A 266 -15.10 -6.16 -5.11
CA THR A 266 -13.74 -5.90 -4.63
C THR A 266 -13.75 -5.19 -3.28
N GLU A 267 -12.58 -4.85 -2.77
CA GLU A 267 -12.35 -4.24 -1.46
C GLU A 267 -13.16 -2.97 -1.20
N ALA A 268 -13.47 -2.19 -2.21
CA ALA A 268 -14.25 -0.96 -2.06
C ALA A 268 -15.66 -1.17 -1.47
N PHE A 269 -16.13 -2.43 -1.47
CA PHE A 269 -17.44 -2.82 -0.93
C PHE A 269 -17.34 -3.61 0.38
N ASN A 270 -16.14 -3.86 0.88
CA ASN A 270 -15.91 -4.54 2.15
C ASN A 270 -15.92 -3.55 3.32
N ASP A 271 -16.96 -2.75 3.41
CA ASP A 271 -17.13 -1.69 4.42
C ASP A 271 -18.63 -1.43 4.66
N ASP A 272 -19.01 -1.26 5.92
CA ASP A 272 -20.41 -0.99 6.29
C ASP A 272 -20.94 0.31 5.68
N SER A 273 -20.06 1.29 5.44
CA SER A 273 -20.45 2.54 4.78
C SER A 273 -20.79 2.30 3.31
N ALA A 274 -20.14 1.37 2.64
CA ALA A 274 -20.45 0.96 1.27
C ALA A 274 -21.83 0.30 1.19
N VAL A 275 -22.15 -0.58 2.16
CA VAL A 275 -23.48 -1.21 2.25
C VAL A 275 -24.58 -0.16 2.46
N LYS A 276 -24.33 0.85 3.29
CA LYS A 276 -25.27 1.96 3.51
C LYS A 276 -25.43 2.84 2.26
N THR A 277 -24.33 3.16 1.56
CA THR A 277 -24.34 4.01 0.38
C THR A 277 -25.08 3.36 -0.78
N VAL A 278 -24.87 2.07 -1.04
CA VAL A 278 -25.55 1.33 -2.11
C VAL A 278 -26.99 0.97 -1.73
N GLY A 279 -27.22 0.66 -0.47
CA GLY A 279 -28.47 0.16 0.08
C GLY A 279 -28.47 -1.35 0.25
N ALA A 280 -28.69 -1.80 1.48
CA ALA A 280 -28.60 -3.21 1.88
C ALA A 280 -29.48 -4.14 1.00
N GLN A 281 -30.64 -3.64 0.52
CA GLN A 281 -31.55 -4.39 -0.34
C GLN A 281 -30.95 -4.77 -1.70
N TYR A 282 -29.93 -4.03 -2.18
CA TYR A 282 -29.22 -4.32 -3.44
C TYR A 282 -27.95 -5.15 -3.22
N MET A 283 -27.53 -5.28 -1.97
CA MET A 283 -26.25 -5.90 -1.62
C MET A 283 -26.40 -7.33 -1.08
N GLU A 284 -27.61 -7.75 -0.73
CA GLU A 284 -27.85 -9.06 -0.09
C GLU A 284 -27.37 -10.23 -0.95
N GLY A 285 -26.45 -11.03 -0.41
CA GLY A 285 -25.87 -12.19 -1.06
C GLY A 285 -24.72 -11.89 -2.01
N ILE A 286 -24.35 -10.63 -2.21
CA ILE A 286 -23.10 -10.26 -2.91
C ILE A 286 -21.91 -10.81 -2.13
N ARG A 287 -20.90 -11.28 -2.86
CA ARG A 287 -19.63 -11.77 -2.34
C ARG A 287 -18.47 -10.93 -2.92
N GLY A 288 -17.32 -11.01 -2.31
CA GLY A 288 -16.17 -10.32 -2.87
C GLY A 288 -14.86 -10.71 -2.23
N THR A 289 -13.80 -10.05 -2.68
CA THR A 289 -12.46 -10.20 -2.14
C THR A 289 -11.91 -8.84 -1.72
N SER A 290 -11.12 -8.84 -0.67
CA SER A 290 -10.43 -7.65 -0.16
C SER A 290 -9.03 -8.03 0.29
N ALA A 291 -8.07 -7.14 0.10
CA ALA A 291 -6.78 -7.30 0.74
C ALA A 291 -6.99 -7.32 2.26
N LYS A 292 -6.25 -8.20 2.91
CA LYS A 292 -6.32 -8.45 4.35
C LYS A 292 -5.02 -8.03 5.00
N THR A 293 -5.07 -7.47 6.21
CA THR A 293 -3.85 -7.22 6.98
C THR A 293 -3.04 -8.52 7.15
N ASN A 294 -1.75 -8.43 6.92
CA ASN A 294 -0.77 -9.50 7.14
C ASN A 294 0.28 -9.07 8.17
N GLY A 295 -0.01 -7.97 8.87
CA GLY A 295 0.88 -7.31 9.80
C GLY A 295 0.83 -7.87 11.22
N THR A 296 1.64 -7.28 12.07
CA THR A 296 1.75 -7.63 13.48
C THR A 296 1.24 -6.50 14.36
N ASP A 297 0.68 -6.84 15.51
CA ASP A 297 0.22 -5.89 16.54
C ASP A 297 -0.81 -4.86 16.03
N ALA A 298 -1.56 -5.18 14.96
CA ALA A 298 -2.52 -4.28 14.33
C ALA A 298 -3.60 -3.79 15.32
N THR A 299 -4.08 -4.64 16.24
CA THR A 299 -5.08 -4.27 17.26
C THR A 299 -4.51 -3.25 18.24
N ALA A 300 -3.29 -3.47 18.75
CA ALA A 300 -2.63 -2.54 19.68
C ALA A 300 -2.33 -1.19 18.98
N TRP A 301 -1.91 -1.25 17.72
CA TRP A 301 -1.72 -0.06 16.89
C TRP A 301 -3.04 0.71 16.70
N GLY A 302 -4.12 0.03 16.34
CA GLY A 302 -5.43 0.66 16.15
C GLY A 302 -5.91 1.38 17.40
N THR A 303 -5.68 0.80 18.59
CA THR A 303 -5.97 1.45 19.88
C THR A 303 -5.15 2.73 20.07
N ALA A 304 -3.84 2.68 19.83
CA ALA A 304 -2.94 3.82 19.95
C ALA A 304 -3.28 4.92 18.91
N PHE A 305 -3.55 4.52 17.66
CA PHE A 305 -3.94 5.43 16.60
C PHE A 305 -5.26 6.13 16.90
N LYS A 306 -6.28 5.41 17.39
CA LYS A 306 -7.55 5.99 17.80
C LYS A 306 -7.40 6.97 18.97
N ALA A 307 -6.51 6.69 19.91
CA ALA A 307 -6.20 7.62 21.00
C ALA A 307 -5.53 8.90 20.50
N ALA A 308 -4.61 8.79 19.54
CA ALA A 308 -3.92 9.94 18.94
C ALA A 308 -4.82 10.77 18.01
N TYR A 309 -5.74 10.11 17.31
CA TYR A 309 -6.65 10.71 16.32
C TYR A 309 -8.12 10.32 16.60
N PRO A 310 -8.72 10.81 17.69
CA PRO A 310 -10.06 10.37 18.13
C PRO A 310 -11.18 10.68 17.12
N LYS A 311 -10.97 11.65 16.24
CA LYS A 311 -11.91 12.01 15.17
C LYS A 311 -11.66 11.26 13.85
N ASN A 312 -10.61 10.42 13.79
CA ASN A 312 -10.35 9.61 12.59
C ASN A 312 -11.50 8.61 12.38
N PRO A 313 -12.03 8.50 11.16
CA PRO A 313 -13.14 7.56 10.88
C PRO A 313 -12.79 6.11 11.20
N GLY A 314 -11.51 5.73 11.00
CA GLY A 314 -11.02 4.36 11.08
C GLY A 314 -11.40 3.59 9.81
N THR A 315 -10.41 3.34 8.96
CA THR A 315 -10.62 2.57 7.73
C THR A 315 -9.65 1.39 7.68
N PHE A 316 -9.99 0.38 6.90
CA PHE A 316 -9.14 -0.81 6.78
C PHE A 316 -7.76 -0.53 6.15
N VAL A 317 -7.61 0.59 5.43
CA VAL A 317 -6.34 0.99 4.78
C VAL A 317 -5.44 1.87 5.65
N ASP A 318 -5.89 2.37 6.80
CA ASP A 318 -5.12 3.31 7.62
C ASP A 318 -3.71 2.78 7.93
N GLY A 319 -3.60 1.49 8.26
CA GLY A 319 -2.32 0.84 8.56
C GLY A 319 -1.31 0.90 7.41
N SER A 320 -1.75 0.93 6.16
CA SER A 320 -0.84 1.02 5.02
C SER A 320 -0.18 2.39 4.90
N GLY A 321 -0.91 3.46 5.22
CA GLY A 321 -0.36 4.82 5.31
C GLY A 321 0.67 4.97 6.43
N PHE A 322 0.41 4.34 7.57
CA PHE A 322 1.36 4.28 8.69
C PHE A 322 2.65 3.56 8.30
N ASP A 323 2.54 2.36 7.73
CA ASP A 323 3.69 1.57 7.30
C ASP A 323 4.51 2.29 6.23
N ALA A 324 3.87 2.97 5.28
CA ALA A 324 4.55 3.77 4.27
C ALA A 324 5.43 4.87 4.90
N ALA A 325 4.91 5.54 5.92
CA ALA A 325 5.64 6.60 6.63
C ALA A 325 6.80 6.06 7.47
N VAL A 326 6.58 4.96 8.20
CA VAL A 326 7.64 4.29 8.97
C VAL A 326 8.76 3.84 8.04
N LEU A 327 8.42 3.18 6.93
CA LEU A 327 9.38 2.73 5.93
C LEU A 327 10.17 3.89 5.32
N ALA A 328 9.52 5.01 4.99
CA ALA A 328 10.18 6.19 4.44
C ALA A 328 11.21 6.78 5.43
N CYS A 329 10.85 6.92 6.71
CA CYS A 329 11.76 7.41 7.75
C CYS A 329 12.95 6.46 7.95
N LEU A 330 12.68 5.16 8.14
CA LEU A 330 13.73 4.15 8.34
C LEU A 330 14.63 4.02 7.12
N ALA A 331 14.07 4.13 5.89
CA ALA A 331 14.85 4.12 4.65
C ALA A 331 15.83 5.29 4.56
N GLY A 332 15.42 6.49 4.99
CA GLY A 332 16.32 7.64 5.07
C GLY A 332 17.48 7.43 6.03
N ILE A 333 17.20 6.90 7.23
CA ILE A 333 18.23 6.54 8.22
C ILE A 333 19.17 5.48 7.63
N SER A 334 18.63 4.42 7.04
CA SER A 334 19.40 3.33 6.41
C SER A 334 20.29 3.83 5.25
N ALA A 335 19.78 4.78 4.47
CA ALA A 335 20.50 5.33 3.32
C ALA A 335 21.59 6.33 3.72
N GLY A 336 21.44 7.02 4.86
CA GLY A 336 22.28 8.18 5.23
C GLY A 336 22.28 9.28 4.16
N SER A 337 21.23 9.34 3.33
CA SER A 337 21.15 10.19 2.13
C SER A 337 19.70 10.42 1.76
N THR A 338 19.42 11.52 1.05
CA THR A 338 18.13 11.81 0.42
C THR A 338 18.11 11.56 -1.08
N ASN A 339 19.15 10.97 -1.64
CA ASN A 339 19.20 10.57 -3.04
C ASN A 339 18.22 9.41 -3.30
N ALA A 340 17.39 9.51 -4.34
CA ALA A 340 16.32 8.53 -4.62
C ALA A 340 16.84 7.08 -4.73
N LYS A 341 17.95 6.85 -5.42
CA LYS A 341 18.53 5.50 -5.55
C LYS A 341 18.97 4.92 -4.19
N ALA A 342 19.54 5.76 -3.32
CA ALA A 342 19.91 5.34 -1.97
C ALA A 342 18.67 5.07 -1.12
N LEU A 343 17.64 5.92 -1.23
CA LEU A 343 16.36 5.74 -0.53
C LEU A 343 15.63 4.47 -0.98
N ALA A 344 15.59 4.18 -2.28
CA ALA A 344 15.00 2.95 -2.83
C ALA A 344 15.70 1.69 -2.28
N LYS A 345 17.03 1.70 -2.22
CA LYS A 345 17.81 0.64 -1.56
C LYS A 345 17.48 0.57 -0.06
N GLY A 346 17.37 1.72 0.60
CA GLY A 346 16.99 1.83 2.00
C GLY A 346 15.62 1.20 2.28
N LEU A 347 14.61 1.47 1.46
CA LEU A 347 13.27 0.87 1.57
C LEU A 347 13.33 -0.66 1.57
N ARG A 348 14.08 -1.25 0.65
CA ARG A 348 14.25 -2.71 0.58
C ARG A 348 15.00 -3.27 1.78
N ASN A 349 16.03 -2.57 2.25
CA ASN A 349 16.81 -2.98 3.41
C ASN A 349 15.94 -3.04 4.67
N VAL A 350 15.20 -1.97 4.96
CA VAL A 350 14.37 -1.89 6.18
C VAL A 350 13.09 -2.70 6.07
N GLY A 351 12.58 -2.90 4.85
CA GLY A 351 11.44 -3.77 4.58
C GLY A 351 11.74 -5.27 4.71
N GLY A 352 13.01 -5.65 4.93
CA GLY A 352 13.40 -7.02 5.23
C GLY A 352 13.65 -7.91 4.02
N VAL A 353 13.95 -7.35 2.84
CA VAL A 353 14.36 -8.14 1.67
C VAL A 353 15.66 -8.90 1.95
N ASN A 354 16.56 -8.29 2.71
CA ASN A 354 17.84 -8.90 3.13
C ASN A 354 17.77 -9.62 4.48
N GLY A 355 16.57 -9.80 5.06
CA GLY A 355 16.40 -10.34 6.41
C GLY A 355 16.82 -9.33 7.48
N GLY A 356 17.27 -9.84 8.63
CA GLY A 356 17.71 -9.06 9.78
C GLY A 356 16.74 -9.16 10.97
N THR A 357 17.07 -8.45 12.06
CA THR A 357 16.24 -8.46 13.27
C THR A 357 14.85 -7.89 12.97
N ALA A 358 13.83 -8.62 13.36
CA ALA A 358 12.44 -8.23 13.15
C ALA A 358 11.99 -7.24 14.23
N TYR A 359 11.35 -6.16 13.81
CA TYR A 359 10.79 -5.13 14.70
C TYR A 359 9.36 -4.81 14.30
N SER A 360 8.46 -4.72 15.27
CA SER A 360 7.12 -4.17 15.09
C SER A 360 7.08 -2.67 15.45
N TRP A 361 5.96 -2.03 15.18
CA TRP A 361 5.78 -0.57 15.33
C TRP A 361 6.08 -0.04 16.74
N ASN A 362 5.87 -0.83 17.78
CA ASN A 362 6.13 -0.45 19.19
C ASN A 362 7.58 -0.66 19.62
N GLN A 363 8.44 -1.17 18.74
CA GLN A 363 9.87 -1.41 18.98
C GLN A 363 10.76 -0.43 18.21
N MET A 364 10.22 0.73 17.78
CA MET A 364 10.92 1.67 16.90
C MET A 364 12.22 2.21 17.47
N ALA A 365 12.35 2.40 18.79
CA ALA A 365 13.60 2.86 19.40
C ALA A 365 14.77 1.88 19.16
N ALA A 366 14.52 0.58 19.22
CA ALA A 366 15.52 -0.43 18.92
C ALA A 366 15.78 -0.53 17.40
N ALA A 367 14.72 -0.47 16.59
CA ALA A 367 14.83 -0.50 15.15
C ALA A 367 15.69 0.67 14.61
N VAL A 368 15.42 1.88 15.06
CA VAL A 368 16.15 3.10 14.68
C VAL A 368 17.65 2.99 15.05
N LYS A 369 17.98 2.47 16.24
CA LYS A 369 19.38 2.26 16.66
C LYS A 369 20.10 1.26 15.76
N ASP A 370 19.46 0.14 15.45
CA ASP A 370 20.06 -0.89 14.62
C ASP A 370 20.24 -0.41 13.18
N VAL A 371 19.23 0.28 12.62
CA VAL A 371 19.33 0.89 11.28
C VAL A 371 20.46 1.93 11.22
N ALA A 372 20.56 2.82 12.22
CA ALA A 372 21.62 3.83 12.29
C ALA A 372 23.01 3.22 12.45
N ALA A 373 23.10 2.04 13.09
CA ALA A 373 24.33 1.25 13.18
C ALA A 373 24.65 0.44 11.90
N GLY A 374 23.86 0.60 10.82
CA GLY A 374 24.06 -0.12 9.56
C GLY A 374 23.64 -1.59 9.59
N LYS A 375 22.92 -2.04 10.61
CA LYS A 375 22.44 -3.43 10.71
C LYS A 375 21.22 -3.66 9.82
N ALA A 376 21.12 -4.86 9.29
CA ALA A 376 19.92 -5.31 8.58
C ALA A 376 18.76 -5.51 9.57
N ILE A 377 17.58 -5.02 9.21
CA ILE A 377 16.34 -5.22 9.95
C ILE A 377 15.22 -5.75 9.03
N THR A 378 14.17 -6.23 9.65
CA THR A 378 12.89 -6.47 9.00
C THR A 378 11.83 -5.68 9.77
N TYR A 379 11.29 -4.62 9.18
CA TYR A 379 10.13 -3.95 9.74
C TYR A 379 8.88 -4.79 9.46
N ASN A 380 8.28 -5.33 10.50
CA ASN A 380 7.00 -6.00 10.44
C ASN A 380 5.90 -4.94 10.64
N GLY A 381 5.34 -4.46 9.56
CA GLY A 381 4.32 -3.42 9.58
C GLY A 381 3.02 -3.88 10.22
N VAL A 382 2.17 -2.92 10.52
CA VAL A 382 0.81 -3.17 11.05
C VAL A 382 -0.15 -3.62 9.94
N TRP A 383 0.03 -3.12 8.73
CA TRP A 383 -0.60 -3.61 7.50
C TRP A 383 0.17 -4.81 6.94
N GLY A 384 1.51 -4.76 6.96
CA GLY A 384 2.40 -5.91 6.83
C GLY A 384 2.94 -6.16 5.42
N TYR A 385 2.73 -5.27 4.46
CA TYR A 385 3.26 -5.39 3.11
C TYR A 385 4.49 -4.50 2.94
N THR A 386 5.58 -4.90 3.58
CA THR A 386 6.80 -4.09 3.74
C THR A 386 7.98 -4.57 2.90
N LYS A 387 7.96 -5.83 2.41
CA LYS A 387 9.01 -6.39 1.56
C LYS A 387 8.72 -6.06 0.10
N PHE A 388 9.60 -5.33 -0.54
CA PHE A 388 9.43 -4.87 -1.91
C PHE A 388 10.25 -5.69 -2.91
N ASP A 389 9.62 -6.08 -4.01
CA ASP A 389 10.30 -6.66 -5.17
C ASP A 389 11.06 -5.60 -5.99
N LYS A 390 11.57 -6.01 -7.15
CA LYS A 390 12.29 -5.11 -8.08
C LYS A 390 11.41 -4.00 -8.67
N SER A 391 10.10 -4.19 -8.69
CA SER A 391 9.12 -3.23 -9.23
C SER A 391 8.53 -2.32 -8.13
N GLY A 392 9.04 -2.38 -6.89
CA GLY A 392 8.48 -1.63 -5.76
C GLY A 392 7.15 -2.19 -5.23
N ASP A 393 6.74 -3.36 -5.72
CA ASP A 393 5.53 -4.04 -5.25
C ASP A 393 5.81 -4.89 -4.01
N PRO A 394 4.80 -5.09 -3.13
CA PRO A 394 4.91 -6.10 -2.08
C PRO A 394 5.18 -7.50 -2.63
N MET A 395 6.12 -8.21 -2.01
CA MET A 395 6.48 -9.59 -2.36
C MET A 395 5.43 -10.62 -1.87
N GLY A 396 4.16 -10.33 -2.08
CA GLY A 396 3.06 -11.18 -1.70
C GLY A 396 1.80 -10.40 -1.35
N GLY A 397 0.75 -11.14 -1.02
CA GLY A 397 -0.52 -10.56 -0.60
C GLY A 397 -1.38 -11.60 0.11
N ALA A 398 -2.20 -11.14 1.03
CA ALA A 398 -3.26 -11.94 1.63
C ALA A 398 -4.60 -11.29 1.29
N PHE A 399 -5.57 -12.12 0.93
CA PHE A 399 -6.92 -11.69 0.59
C PHE A 399 -7.93 -12.51 1.36
N GLU A 400 -8.92 -11.83 1.89
CA GLU A 400 -10.10 -12.44 2.49
C GLU A 400 -11.24 -12.50 1.48
N VAL A 401 -12.12 -13.48 1.68
CA VAL A 401 -13.38 -13.57 0.95
C VAL A 401 -14.50 -13.17 1.90
N TRP A 402 -15.29 -12.22 1.48
CA TRP A 402 -16.41 -11.68 2.23
C TRP A 402 -17.74 -11.88 1.49
N ALA A 403 -18.84 -11.80 2.24
CA ALA A 403 -20.20 -11.80 1.72
C ALA A 403 -21.08 -10.88 2.54
N ILE A 404 -22.18 -10.43 1.95
CA ILE A 404 -23.20 -9.64 2.66
C ILE A 404 -24.40 -10.53 2.95
N LYS A 405 -24.76 -10.61 4.24
CA LYS A 405 -25.88 -11.40 4.72
C LYS A 405 -26.63 -10.64 5.81
N GLY A 406 -27.93 -10.42 5.58
CA GLY A 406 -28.74 -9.62 6.51
C GLY A 406 -28.28 -8.17 6.60
N GLY A 407 -27.70 -7.62 5.52
CA GLY A 407 -27.18 -6.25 5.48
C GLY A 407 -25.86 -6.03 6.20
N VAL A 408 -25.19 -7.09 6.68
CA VAL A 408 -23.87 -7.03 7.34
C VAL A 408 -22.83 -7.83 6.57
N ILE A 409 -21.57 -7.41 6.70
CA ILE A 409 -20.46 -8.11 6.09
C ILE A 409 -20.04 -9.29 6.96
N ILE A 410 -19.91 -10.46 6.33
CA ILE A 410 -19.39 -11.68 6.96
C ILE A 410 -18.18 -12.17 6.19
N HIS A 411 -17.24 -12.78 6.88
CA HIS A 411 -16.00 -13.30 6.31
C HIS A 411 -15.96 -14.82 6.34
N ASP A 412 -15.52 -15.44 5.26
CA ASP A 412 -15.27 -16.88 5.19
C ASP A 412 -13.77 -17.16 5.12
N SER A 413 -13.16 -17.30 6.29
CA SER A 413 -11.72 -17.53 6.40
C SER A 413 -11.21 -18.81 5.71
N LYS A 414 -12.09 -19.77 5.39
CA LYS A 414 -11.74 -20.98 4.64
C LYS A 414 -11.39 -20.69 3.18
N LEU A 415 -11.88 -19.56 2.67
CA LEU A 415 -11.65 -19.11 1.31
C LEU A 415 -10.49 -18.09 1.22
N ASP A 416 -9.91 -17.68 2.33
CA ASP A 416 -8.77 -16.77 2.35
C ASP A 416 -7.63 -17.30 1.47
N VAL A 417 -6.94 -16.38 0.83
CA VAL A 417 -5.83 -16.66 -0.09
C VAL A 417 -4.59 -15.91 0.37
N LYS A 418 -3.47 -16.62 0.40
CA LYS A 418 -2.16 -16.01 0.64
C LYS A 418 -1.23 -16.38 -0.51
N PHE A 419 -0.54 -15.36 -1.05
CA PHE A 419 0.41 -15.48 -2.16
C PHE A 419 1.83 -15.21 -1.69
#